data_b9d4dd27931984b630475bdc091f5f5d
#
_entry.id   b9d4dd27931984b630475bdc091f5f5d
#
_cell.length_a   1.000
_cell.length_b   1.000
_cell.length_c   1.000
_cell.angle_alpha   90.00
_cell.angle_beta   90.00
_cell.angle_gamma   90.00
#
_symmetry.space_group_name_H-M   'P 1'
#
loop_
_entity.id
_entity.type
_entity.pdbx_description
1 polymer ?
#
loop_
_entity_poly.entity_id
_entity_poly.type
_entity_poly.pdbx_seq_one_letter_code
_entity_poly.pdbx_strand_id
1 'polypeptide(L)'
;GETVIFLAYGLCGCGLTGVTGHTATLILPRVHDCIPVLLGATQEQANESSLGGGTYWLSPGWLRYSQTSFIQNREKRFKEYEERFGTDSAAYLIELEGSWLRNYTNACLILWEGWEDERELVRTAKAVADDAGLGYRELPGDPNFIQALLDGGKDGRFMRIAPGFTPDLDGNGTITAVRVTS
;
A
#
# COMPACT_ATOMS: atom_id res chain seq x y z
N GLY A 1 22.58 12.71 -22.55
CA GLY A 1 22.33 11.37 -21.94
C GLY A 1 20.84 11.14 -21.78
N GLU A 2 20.40 9.90 -21.70
CA GLU A 2 19.02 9.54 -21.39
C GLU A 2 18.67 9.99 -19.97
N THR A 3 17.54 10.67 -19.78
CA THR A 3 17.00 10.99 -18.47
C THR A 3 16.12 9.81 -18.03
N VAL A 4 16.34 9.31 -16.82
CA VAL A 4 15.58 8.20 -16.25
C VAL A 4 14.93 8.64 -14.94
N ILE A 5 13.66 8.30 -14.76
CA ILE A 5 12.91 8.52 -13.51
C ILE A 5 12.54 7.16 -12.92
N PHE A 6 12.97 6.92 -11.68
CA PHE A 6 12.61 5.72 -10.94
C PHE A 6 11.36 5.98 -10.10
N LEU A 7 10.34 5.13 -10.24
CA LEU A 7 9.09 5.21 -9.49
C LEU A 7 8.99 3.98 -8.59
N ALA A 8 9.29 4.14 -7.30
CA ALA A 8 9.11 3.09 -6.29
C ALA A 8 7.63 3.00 -5.88
N TYR A 9 6.77 2.70 -6.84
CA TYR A 9 5.32 2.76 -6.68
C TYR A 9 4.64 1.64 -7.50
N GLY A 10 3.68 0.94 -6.91
CA GLY A 10 2.82 0.02 -7.67
C GLY A 10 1.76 0.80 -8.48
N LEU A 11 0.99 0.12 -9.29
CA LEU A 11 -0.07 0.77 -10.09
C LEU A 11 -1.18 1.40 -9.22
N CYS A 12 -1.40 0.86 -8.02
CA CYS A 12 -2.24 1.42 -6.94
C CYS A 12 -3.60 1.93 -7.40
N GLY A 13 -4.43 1.02 -7.90
CA GLY A 13 -5.77 1.37 -8.39
C GLY A 13 -5.74 2.30 -9.61
N CYS A 14 -4.79 2.07 -10.52
CA CYS A 14 -4.55 2.89 -11.71
C CYS A 14 -4.03 4.32 -11.43
N GLY A 15 -3.47 4.57 -10.23
CA GLY A 15 -2.93 5.88 -9.87
C GLY A 15 -1.74 6.35 -10.72
N LEU A 16 -1.09 5.44 -11.45
CA LEU A 16 -0.05 5.77 -12.41
C LEU A 16 -0.54 5.84 -13.87
N THR A 17 -1.78 5.48 -14.16
CA THR A 17 -2.35 5.61 -15.51
C THR A 17 -2.36 7.08 -15.93
N GLY A 18 -1.84 7.36 -17.13
CA GLY A 18 -1.66 8.73 -17.63
C GLY A 18 -0.34 9.39 -17.21
N VAL A 19 0.41 8.82 -16.26
CA VAL A 19 1.74 9.34 -15.92
C VAL A 19 2.73 9.02 -17.03
N THR A 20 3.38 10.03 -17.57
CA THR A 20 4.39 9.87 -18.65
C THR A 20 5.64 10.68 -18.34
N GLY A 21 6.79 10.15 -18.75
CA GLY A 21 8.07 10.84 -18.59
C GLY A 21 8.30 11.99 -19.57
N HIS A 22 7.35 12.28 -20.47
CA HIS A 22 7.51 13.20 -21.61
C HIS A 22 8.80 12.97 -22.40
N THR A 23 9.96 13.38 -21.86
CA THR A 23 11.29 13.19 -22.45
C THR A 23 12.16 12.19 -21.69
N ALA A 24 11.67 11.66 -20.56
CA ALA A 24 12.38 10.72 -19.71
C ALA A 24 11.80 9.30 -19.83
N THR A 25 12.65 8.29 -19.68
CA THR A 25 12.21 6.91 -19.48
C THR A 25 11.78 6.72 -18.03
N LEU A 26 10.59 6.12 -17.80
CA LEU A 26 10.19 5.71 -16.46
C LEU A 26 10.60 4.27 -16.21
N ILE A 27 11.08 3.98 -14.99
CA ILE A 27 11.32 2.61 -14.52
C ILE A 27 10.51 2.41 -13.25
N LEU A 28 9.66 1.38 -13.24
CA LEU A 28 8.78 1.07 -12.12
C LEU A 28 8.59 -0.45 -11.94
N PRO A 29 8.18 -0.88 -10.73
CA PRO A 29 7.85 -2.28 -10.46
C PRO A 29 6.63 -2.76 -11.27
N ARG A 30 6.62 -4.05 -11.66
CA ARG A 30 5.47 -4.72 -12.28
C ARG A 30 4.53 -5.27 -11.21
N VAL A 31 3.96 -4.39 -10.39
CA VAL A 31 3.09 -4.79 -9.28
C VAL A 31 1.86 -3.89 -9.21
N HIS A 32 0.73 -4.46 -8.77
CA HIS A 32 -0.56 -3.78 -8.71
C HIS A 32 -0.66 -2.78 -7.57
N ASP A 33 0.07 -3.00 -6.47
CA ASP A 33 0.06 -2.14 -5.28
C ASP A 33 1.44 -2.06 -4.62
N CYS A 34 1.52 -1.34 -3.49
CA CYS A 34 2.79 -1.13 -2.79
C CYS A 34 3.22 -2.31 -1.90
N ILE A 35 2.36 -3.30 -1.65
CA ILE A 35 2.68 -4.41 -0.75
C ILE A 35 3.83 -5.27 -1.27
N PRO A 36 3.84 -5.71 -2.56
CA PRO A 36 4.99 -6.43 -3.11
C PRO A 36 6.29 -5.62 -3.04
N VAL A 37 6.23 -4.30 -3.22
CA VAL A 37 7.41 -3.43 -3.11
C VAL A 37 7.99 -3.46 -1.70
N LEU A 38 7.14 -3.41 -0.68
CA LEU A 38 7.55 -3.45 0.73
C LEU A 38 8.05 -4.84 1.15
N LEU A 39 7.43 -5.90 0.63
CA LEU A 39 7.85 -7.28 0.87
C LEU A 39 9.12 -7.66 0.10
N GLY A 40 9.49 -6.92 -0.95
CA GLY A 40 10.56 -7.32 -1.86
C GLY A 40 10.18 -8.49 -2.77
N ALA A 41 8.91 -8.68 -3.05
CA ALA A 41 8.32 -9.85 -3.67
C ALA A 41 7.70 -9.54 -5.05
N THR A 42 7.38 -10.58 -5.80
CA THR A 42 6.49 -10.45 -6.97
C THR A 42 5.03 -10.30 -6.54
N GLN A 43 4.14 -9.93 -7.45
CA GLN A 43 2.71 -9.84 -7.16
C GLN A 43 2.13 -11.20 -6.70
N GLU A 44 2.55 -12.30 -7.34
CA GLU A 44 2.11 -13.65 -6.98
C GLU A 44 2.53 -14.02 -5.55
N GLN A 45 3.80 -13.79 -5.20
CA GLN A 45 4.32 -14.05 -3.86
C GLN A 45 3.62 -13.21 -2.79
N ALA A 46 3.32 -11.94 -3.08
CA ALA A 46 2.56 -11.08 -2.17
C ALA A 46 1.11 -11.57 -2.00
N ASN A 47 0.47 -12.03 -3.08
CA ASN A 47 -0.88 -12.62 -3.02
C ASN A 47 -0.90 -13.89 -2.18
N GLU A 48 0.10 -14.78 -2.32
CA GLU A 48 0.26 -15.98 -1.49
C GLU A 48 0.48 -15.65 -0.02
N SER A 49 1.15 -14.54 0.28
CA SER A 49 1.36 -14.05 1.63
C SER A 49 0.09 -13.48 2.26
N SER A 50 -0.92 -13.12 1.47
CA SER A 50 -2.23 -12.70 1.93
C SER A 50 -3.02 -13.94 2.36
N LEU A 51 -3.38 -14.02 3.65
CA LEU A 51 -4.23 -15.10 4.14
C LEU A 51 -5.65 -14.94 3.58
N GLY A 52 -6.26 -16.05 3.18
CA GLY A 52 -7.65 -16.05 2.72
C GLY A 52 -8.58 -15.41 3.76
N GLY A 53 -9.26 -14.33 3.41
CA GLY A 53 -10.12 -13.57 4.31
C GLY A 53 -9.74 -12.09 4.44
N GLY A 54 -8.77 -11.64 3.65
CA GLY A 54 -8.31 -10.25 3.64
C GLY A 54 -7.27 -9.94 4.71
N THR A 55 -6.23 -9.25 4.30
CA THR A 55 -5.15 -8.79 5.17
C THR A 55 -5.09 -7.27 5.19
N TYR A 56 -5.20 -6.66 6.36
CA TYR A 56 -4.95 -5.23 6.58
C TYR A 56 -3.45 -5.01 6.75
N TRP A 57 -2.84 -4.48 5.70
CA TRP A 57 -1.41 -4.30 5.65
C TRP A 57 -0.98 -3.04 6.40
N LEU A 58 0.03 -3.19 7.24
CA LEU A 58 0.65 -2.13 8.04
C LEU A 58 2.12 -2.00 7.65
N SER A 59 2.61 -0.78 7.66
CA SER A 59 4.03 -0.47 7.49
C SER A 59 4.44 0.63 8.47
N PRO A 60 5.74 0.82 8.75
CA PRO A 60 6.22 1.89 9.61
C PRO A 60 5.75 3.28 9.17
N GLY A 61 5.76 3.54 7.85
CA GLY A 61 5.25 4.80 7.30
C GLY A 61 3.76 4.98 7.56
N TRP A 62 2.95 3.93 7.35
CA TRP A 62 1.53 3.97 7.64
C TRP A 62 1.26 4.24 9.12
N LEU A 63 1.91 3.53 10.03
CA LEU A 63 1.73 3.68 11.48
C LEU A 63 2.14 5.07 11.99
N ARG A 64 3.21 5.65 11.43
CA ARG A 64 3.73 6.96 11.86
C ARG A 64 2.94 8.13 11.30
N TYR A 65 2.46 8.05 10.06
CA TYR A 65 1.95 9.21 9.33
C TYR A 65 0.46 9.14 9.03
N SER A 66 -0.20 7.99 9.21
CA SER A 66 -1.64 7.83 9.01
C SER A 66 -2.42 8.33 10.23
N GLN A 67 -2.28 9.61 10.57
CA GLN A 67 -3.03 10.24 11.67
C GLN A 67 -4.57 10.24 11.45
N THR A 68 -5.00 9.87 10.25
CA THR A 68 -6.41 9.79 9.84
C THR A 68 -6.96 8.38 9.82
N SER A 69 -6.20 7.38 10.27
CA SER A 69 -6.67 6.00 10.34
C SER A 69 -7.95 5.94 11.18
N PHE A 70 -9.01 5.40 10.60
CA PHE A 70 -10.30 5.24 11.29
C PHE A 70 -10.14 4.51 12.63
N ILE A 71 -9.32 3.46 12.66
CA ILE A 71 -9.08 2.64 13.85
C ILE A 71 -8.48 3.50 14.98
N GLN A 72 -7.41 4.24 14.70
CA GLN A 72 -6.71 5.06 15.70
C GLN A 72 -7.51 6.28 16.20
N ASN A 73 -8.46 6.75 15.40
CA ASN A 73 -9.25 7.96 15.72
C ASN A 73 -10.72 7.67 16.02
N ARG A 74 -11.12 6.41 16.17
CA ARG A 74 -12.53 5.99 16.33
C ARG A 74 -13.23 6.71 17.48
N GLU A 75 -12.61 6.77 18.65
CA GLU A 75 -13.21 7.46 19.82
C GLU A 75 -13.34 8.98 19.61
N LYS A 76 -12.33 9.61 19.01
CA LYS A 76 -12.37 11.04 18.71
C LYS A 76 -13.50 11.34 17.72
N ARG A 77 -13.61 10.54 16.66
CA ARG A 77 -14.67 10.70 15.65
C ARG A 77 -16.06 10.45 16.22
N PHE A 78 -16.18 9.46 17.13
CA PHE A 78 -17.45 9.23 17.84
C PHE A 78 -17.90 10.48 18.60
N LYS A 79 -17.02 11.09 19.38
CA LYS A 79 -17.32 12.34 20.14
C LYS A 79 -17.70 13.48 19.20
N GLU A 80 -16.96 13.67 18.10
CA GLU A 80 -17.28 14.70 17.10
C GLU A 80 -18.67 14.50 16.47
N TYR A 81 -19.05 13.25 16.23
CA TYR A 81 -20.39 12.93 15.71
C TYR A 81 -21.46 13.06 16.78
N GLU A 82 -21.18 12.64 18.01
CA GLU A 82 -22.10 12.75 19.13
C GLU A 82 -22.48 14.22 19.41
N GLU A 83 -21.50 15.11 19.43
CA GLU A 83 -21.71 16.55 19.59
C GLU A 83 -22.58 17.17 18.48
N ARG A 84 -22.48 16.64 17.25
CA ARG A 84 -23.16 17.20 16.08
C ARG A 84 -24.52 16.56 15.79
N PHE A 85 -24.69 15.30 16.08
CA PHE A 85 -25.82 14.51 15.58
C PHE A 85 -26.51 13.66 16.69
N GLY A 86 -26.00 13.70 17.92
CA GLY A 86 -26.48 12.87 19.04
C GLY A 86 -25.92 11.45 19.02
N THR A 87 -26.01 10.76 20.16
CA THR A 87 -25.37 9.47 20.45
C THR A 87 -25.77 8.36 19.45
N ASP A 88 -27.08 8.25 19.15
CA ASP A 88 -27.59 7.18 18.25
C ASP A 88 -27.05 7.35 16.83
N SER A 89 -27.05 8.59 16.32
CA SER A 89 -26.51 8.91 14.99
C SER A 89 -24.99 8.72 14.95
N ALA A 90 -24.28 9.07 16.00
CA ALA A 90 -22.84 8.86 16.11
C ALA A 90 -22.48 7.36 16.05
N ALA A 91 -23.21 6.53 16.79
CA ALA A 91 -23.01 5.08 16.77
C ALA A 91 -23.21 4.50 15.35
N TYR A 92 -24.27 4.90 14.67
CA TYR A 92 -24.55 4.49 13.29
C TYR A 92 -23.46 4.92 12.31
N LEU A 93 -23.00 6.18 12.39
CA LEU A 93 -21.98 6.72 11.50
C LEU A 93 -20.62 6.01 11.70
N ILE A 94 -20.24 5.73 12.94
CA ILE A 94 -19.01 4.99 13.25
C ILE A 94 -19.09 3.53 12.75
N GLU A 95 -20.26 2.88 12.87
CA GLU A 95 -20.46 1.54 12.33
C GLU A 95 -20.36 1.54 10.79
N LEU A 96 -20.99 2.52 10.14
CA LEU A 96 -20.96 2.66 8.69
C LEU A 96 -19.52 2.91 8.18
N GLU A 97 -18.80 3.86 8.80
CA GLU A 97 -17.41 4.13 8.46
C GLU A 97 -16.47 2.95 8.70
N GLY A 98 -16.72 2.17 9.76
CA GLY A 98 -15.94 0.97 10.08
C GLY A 98 -16.34 -0.28 9.30
N SER A 99 -17.37 -0.22 8.49
CA SER A 99 -17.93 -1.41 7.81
C SER A 99 -16.93 -2.15 6.91
N TRP A 100 -15.97 -1.43 6.33
CA TRP A 100 -14.89 -2.00 5.51
C TRP A 100 -13.98 -2.96 6.29
N LEU A 101 -13.85 -2.82 7.62
CA LEU A 101 -13.07 -3.72 8.48
C LEU A 101 -13.56 -5.16 8.41
N ARG A 102 -14.83 -5.39 8.10
CA ARG A 102 -15.41 -6.74 7.95
C ARG A 102 -14.78 -7.55 6.81
N ASN A 103 -14.07 -6.88 5.89
CA ASN A 103 -13.37 -7.54 4.78
C ASN A 103 -11.98 -8.07 5.19
N TYR A 104 -11.55 -7.83 6.43
CA TYR A 104 -10.24 -8.23 6.92
C TYR A 104 -10.38 -9.18 8.10
N THR A 105 -9.48 -10.15 8.17
CA THR A 105 -9.37 -11.10 9.29
C THR A 105 -8.05 -10.94 10.03
N ASN A 106 -7.05 -10.37 9.38
CA ASN A 106 -5.72 -10.20 9.94
C ASN A 106 -5.15 -8.81 9.63
N ALA A 107 -4.40 -8.25 10.59
CA ALA A 107 -3.47 -7.16 10.39
C ALA A 107 -2.05 -7.73 10.25
N CYS A 108 -1.32 -7.30 9.24
CA CYS A 108 0.04 -7.77 8.98
C CYS A 108 1.01 -6.59 8.90
N LEU A 109 1.96 -6.55 9.82
CA LEU A 109 3.03 -5.56 9.81
C LEU A 109 4.19 -6.07 8.93
N ILE A 110 4.57 -5.26 7.93
CA ILE A 110 5.77 -5.48 7.13
C ILE A 110 6.90 -4.65 7.72
N LEU A 111 7.98 -5.31 8.16
CA LEU A 111 9.17 -4.67 8.71
C LEU A 111 10.42 -5.08 7.92
N TRP A 112 11.30 -4.12 7.67
CA TRP A 112 12.65 -4.38 7.19
C TRP A 112 13.59 -4.53 8.38
N GLU A 113 14.56 -5.41 8.27
CA GLU A 113 15.59 -5.61 9.30
C GLU A 113 16.33 -4.29 9.59
N GLY A 114 16.53 -4.01 10.88
CA GLY A 114 17.24 -2.81 11.34
C GLY A 114 16.41 -1.52 11.32
N TRP A 115 15.10 -1.61 11.20
CA TRP A 115 14.24 -0.43 11.29
C TRP A 115 14.31 0.21 12.69
N GLU A 116 14.42 1.52 12.73
CA GLU A 116 14.40 2.27 14.00
C GLU A 116 13.05 2.11 14.73
N ASP A 117 13.10 2.02 16.06
CA ASP A 117 11.92 1.89 16.94
C ASP A 117 11.04 0.65 16.65
N GLU A 118 11.62 -0.44 16.16
CA GLU A 118 10.92 -1.68 15.81
C GLU A 118 9.94 -2.13 16.91
N ARG A 119 10.38 -2.11 18.19
CA ARG A 119 9.54 -2.51 19.33
C ARG A 119 8.28 -1.63 19.48
N GLU A 120 8.41 -0.35 19.22
CA GLU A 120 7.28 0.58 19.27
C GLU A 120 6.33 0.37 18.10
N LEU A 121 6.86 0.15 16.91
CA LEU A 121 6.07 -0.16 15.72
C LEU A 121 5.26 -1.44 15.90
N VAL A 122 5.89 -2.51 16.41
CA VAL A 122 5.20 -3.77 16.73
C VAL A 122 4.11 -3.56 17.77
N ARG A 123 4.38 -2.81 18.85
CA ARG A 123 3.38 -2.49 19.87
C ARG A 123 2.19 -1.73 19.29
N THR A 124 2.46 -0.72 18.47
CA THR A 124 1.42 0.09 17.82
C THR A 124 0.59 -0.74 16.84
N ALA A 125 1.25 -1.59 16.04
CA ALA A 125 0.56 -2.45 15.09
C ALA A 125 -0.34 -3.49 15.78
N LYS A 126 0.11 -4.05 16.92
CA LYS A 126 -0.71 -4.94 17.76
C LYS A 126 -1.93 -4.21 18.31
N ALA A 127 -1.76 -3.00 18.84
CA ALA A 127 -2.87 -2.20 19.33
C ALA A 127 -3.90 -1.91 18.21
N VAL A 128 -3.44 -1.58 17.01
CA VAL A 128 -4.31 -1.39 15.83
C VAL A 128 -5.08 -2.68 15.49
N ALA A 129 -4.43 -3.84 15.56
CA ALA A 129 -5.09 -5.13 15.30
C ALA A 129 -6.13 -5.43 16.37
N ASP A 130 -5.80 -5.27 17.65
CA ASP A 130 -6.69 -5.51 18.80
C ASP A 130 -7.92 -4.59 18.73
N ASP A 131 -7.73 -3.29 18.50
CA ASP A 131 -8.80 -2.29 18.36
C ASP A 131 -9.75 -2.58 17.19
N ALA A 132 -9.20 -3.21 16.13
CA ALA A 132 -9.97 -3.62 14.95
C ALA A 132 -10.60 -5.02 15.08
N GLY A 133 -10.26 -5.78 16.13
CA GLY A 133 -10.69 -7.18 16.29
C GLY A 133 -10.06 -8.13 15.25
N LEU A 134 -8.85 -7.82 14.77
CA LEU A 134 -8.13 -8.59 13.77
C LEU A 134 -7.04 -9.46 14.41
N GLY A 135 -6.76 -10.62 13.79
CA GLY A 135 -5.54 -11.36 14.10
C GLY A 135 -4.31 -10.54 13.75
N TYR A 136 -3.19 -10.74 14.47
CA TYR A 136 -1.94 -10.03 14.21
C TYR A 136 -0.84 -10.96 13.72
N ARG A 137 -0.06 -10.50 12.75
CA ARG A 137 1.17 -11.16 12.31
C ARG A 137 2.20 -10.16 11.80
N GLU A 138 3.44 -10.63 11.66
CA GLU A 138 4.57 -9.89 11.10
C GLU A 138 5.14 -10.63 9.91
N LEU A 139 5.59 -9.90 8.91
CA LEU A 139 6.37 -10.42 7.78
C LEU A 139 7.62 -9.58 7.59
N PRO A 140 8.76 -10.22 7.36
CA PRO A 140 9.95 -9.50 6.94
C PRO A 140 9.73 -8.94 5.54
N GLY A 141 10.08 -7.68 5.34
CA GLY A 141 10.20 -7.08 4.02
C GLY A 141 11.66 -7.06 3.56
N ASP A 142 11.89 -6.78 2.28
CA ASP A 142 13.24 -6.73 1.71
C ASP A 142 13.49 -5.39 1.01
N PRO A 143 14.34 -4.51 1.59
CA PRO A 143 14.72 -3.25 0.99
C PRO A 143 15.54 -3.40 -0.30
N ASN A 144 16.13 -4.58 -0.57
CA ASN A 144 16.89 -4.82 -1.79
C ASN A 144 16.05 -4.73 -3.06
N PHE A 145 14.72 -4.85 -2.94
CA PHE A 145 13.83 -4.60 -4.06
C PHE A 145 13.93 -3.14 -4.54
N ILE A 146 13.89 -2.19 -3.60
CA ILE A 146 14.05 -0.77 -3.92
C ILE A 146 15.48 -0.50 -4.45
N GLN A 147 16.50 -1.12 -3.83
CA GLN A 147 17.87 -0.99 -4.32
C GLN A 147 18.01 -1.50 -5.76
N ALA A 148 17.43 -2.65 -6.10
CA ALA A 148 17.44 -3.18 -7.46
C ALA A 148 16.73 -2.25 -8.47
N LEU A 149 15.66 -1.58 -8.06
CA LEU A 149 15.01 -0.54 -8.86
C LEU A 149 15.99 0.61 -9.15
N LEU A 150 16.65 1.13 -8.11
CA LEU A 150 17.61 2.25 -8.21
C LEU A 150 18.86 1.88 -9.01
N ASP A 151 19.27 0.61 -8.99
CA ASP A 151 20.35 0.07 -9.82
C ASP A 151 19.98 -0.13 -11.29
N GLY A 152 18.81 0.37 -11.68
CA GLY A 152 18.35 0.43 -13.05
C GLY A 152 17.21 -0.51 -13.43
N GLY A 153 16.65 -1.28 -12.48
CA GLY A 153 15.50 -2.15 -12.70
C GLY A 153 15.71 -3.13 -13.86
N LYS A 154 16.80 -3.90 -13.83
CA LYS A 154 17.30 -4.67 -14.98
C LYS A 154 16.64 -6.04 -15.17
N ASP A 155 15.92 -6.53 -14.17
CA ASP A 155 15.26 -7.84 -14.20
C ASP A 155 13.75 -7.74 -14.50
N GLY A 156 13.09 -8.88 -14.65
CA GLY A 156 11.68 -8.97 -15.02
C GLY A 156 10.68 -8.41 -14.01
N ARG A 157 11.11 -8.08 -12.78
CA ARG A 157 10.27 -7.44 -11.75
C ARG A 157 9.94 -5.98 -12.08
N PHE A 158 10.69 -5.38 -13.00
CA PHE A 158 10.56 -3.97 -13.36
C PHE A 158 10.19 -3.82 -14.84
N MET A 159 9.59 -2.69 -15.15
CA MET A 159 9.32 -2.31 -16.53
C MET A 159 9.92 -0.95 -16.84
N ARG A 160 10.36 -0.80 -18.08
CA ARG A 160 10.82 0.46 -18.64
C ARG A 160 9.75 0.99 -19.59
N ILE A 161 9.35 2.23 -19.37
CA ILE A 161 8.33 2.93 -20.15
C ILE A 161 9.02 4.06 -20.91
N ALA A 162 9.00 3.97 -22.22
CA ALA A 162 9.58 4.99 -23.09
C ALA A 162 8.81 6.32 -23.01
N PRO A 163 9.43 7.45 -23.34
CA PRO A 163 8.74 8.73 -23.49
C PRO A 163 7.50 8.61 -24.39
N GLY A 164 6.41 9.27 -24.01
CA GLY A 164 5.13 9.21 -24.73
C GLY A 164 4.28 7.97 -24.46
N PHE A 165 4.71 7.11 -23.52
CA PHE A 165 3.93 5.98 -23.04
C PHE A 165 3.60 6.16 -21.55
N THR A 166 2.55 5.48 -21.08
CA THR A 166 2.07 5.45 -19.69
C THR A 166 1.85 4.01 -19.26
N PRO A 167 2.03 3.67 -17.95
CA PRO A 167 1.61 2.36 -17.47
C PRO A 167 0.08 2.26 -17.45
N ASP A 168 -0.42 1.08 -17.79
CA ASP A 168 -1.85 0.76 -17.75
C ASP A 168 -2.04 -0.76 -17.55
N LEU A 169 -3.28 -1.18 -17.35
CA LEU A 169 -3.67 -2.59 -17.32
C LEU A 169 -4.22 -3.01 -18.67
N ASP A 170 -3.78 -4.17 -19.17
CA ASP A 170 -4.43 -4.81 -20.30
C ASP A 170 -5.76 -5.49 -19.89
N GLY A 171 -6.49 -6.05 -20.85
CA GLY A 171 -7.76 -6.73 -20.61
C GLY A 171 -7.67 -7.98 -19.70
N ASN A 172 -6.46 -8.47 -19.41
CA ASN A 172 -6.18 -9.59 -18.51
C ASN A 172 -5.66 -9.12 -17.13
N GLY A 173 -5.56 -7.81 -16.91
CA GLY A 173 -5.03 -7.24 -15.68
C GLY A 173 -3.50 -7.25 -15.60
N THR A 174 -2.78 -7.46 -16.73
CA THR A 174 -1.33 -7.38 -16.77
C THR A 174 -0.89 -5.93 -16.94
N ILE A 175 0.13 -5.52 -16.19
CA ILE A 175 0.69 -4.18 -16.31
C ILE A 175 1.48 -4.07 -17.60
N THR A 176 1.09 -3.13 -18.45
CA THR A 176 1.67 -2.89 -19.78
C THR A 176 1.94 -1.39 -19.97
N ALA A 177 2.66 -1.06 -21.04
CA ALA A 177 2.87 0.33 -21.46
C ALA A 177 1.98 0.62 -22.68
N VAL A 178 1.13 1.62 -22.57
CA VAL A 178 0.26 2.09 -23.65
C VAL A 178 0.69 3.48 -24.12
N ARG A 179 0.48 3.76 -25.41
CA ARG A 179 0.79 5.07 -25.97
C ARG A 179 -0.20 6.12 -25.46
N VAL A 180 0.31 7.25 -25.00
CA VAL A 180 -0.54 8.39 -24.67
C VAL A 180 -1.11 8.95 -25.97
N THR A 181 -2.44 8.88 -26.11
CA THR A 181 -3.15 9.55 -27.21
C THR A 181 -3.43 10.98 -26.79
N SER A 182 -2.94 11.91 -27.58
CA SER A 182 -3.18 13.37 -27.40
C SER A 182 -4.63 13.73 -27.64
#